data_03ed321a8a40ca43b75716b1b13a8106
#
_entry.id   03ed321a8a40ca43b75716b1b13a8106
#
_cell.length_a   1.000
_cell.length_b   1.000
_cell.length_c   1.000
_cell.angle_alpha   90.00
_cell.angle_beta   90.00
_cell.angle_gamma   90.00
#
_symmetry.space_group_name_H-M   'P 1'
#
loop_
_entity.id
_entity.type
_entity.pdbx_description
1 polymer ?
#
loop_
_entity_poly.entity_id
_entity_poly.type
_entity_poly.pdbx_seq_one_letter_code
_entity_poly.pdbx_strand_id
1 'polypeptide(L)'
;MARLELTIHARDVLLERQIPEAFLWRTIEEPDAQESGSDGNVHYDKRIEERDGRVLHIVVNPNSDPSRIVTVFFDRRVRHRFGRTDATQG
;
A
#
# COMPACT_ATOMS: atom_id res chain seq x y z
N MET A 1 4.59 -17.05 8.24
CA MET A 1 4.22 -16.26 7.06
C MET A 1 2.80 -15.73 7.22
N ALA A 2 2.63 -14.45 7.04
CA ALA A 2 1.31 -13.84 7.18
C ALA A 2 0.44 -14.21 6.00
N ARG A 3 -0.81 -14.51 6.28
CA ARG A 3 -1.80 -14.79 5.25
C ARG A 3 -2.66 -13.57 5.05
N LEU A 4 -2.84 -13.20 3.80
CA LEU A 4 -3.66 -12.06 3.44
C LEU A 4 -4.71 -12.47 2.44
N GLU A 5 -5.90 -11.94 2.63
CA GLU A 5 -7.01 -12.20 1.74
C GLU A 5 -7.32 -10.94 0.95
N LEU A 6 -7.37 -11.09 -0.37
CA LEU A 6 -7.75 -9.99 -1.25
C LEU A 6 -9.27 -9.98 -1.31
N THR A 7 -9.86 -9.00 -0.64
CA THR A 7 -11.32 -8.90 -0.59
C THR A 7 -11.87 -8.57 -1.97
N ILE A 8 -13.16 -8.82 -2.15
CA ILE A 8 -13.83 -8.48 -3.41
C ILE A 8 -13.70 -6.99 -3.68
N HIS A 9 -13.88 -6.19 -2.65
CA HIS A 9 -13.75 -4.73 -2.79
C HIS A 9 -12.34 -4.34 -3.25
N ALA A 10 -11.32 -4.92 -2.63
CA ALA A 10 -9.95 -4.60 -3.00
C ALA A 10 -9.64 -5.04 -4.42
N ARG A 11 -10.15 -6.21 -4.80
CA ARG A 11 -9.95 -6.72 -6.16
C ARG A 11 -10.60 -5.78 -7.17
N ASP A 12 -11.81 -5.29 -6.87
CA ASP A 12 -12.49 -4.35 -7.74
C ASP A 12 -11.70 -3.06 -7.86
N VAL A 13 -11.13 -2.58 -6.76
CA VAL A 13 -10.33 -1.36 -6.76
C VAL A 13 -9.11 -1.52 -7.65
N LEU A 14 -8.44 -2.67 -7.57
CA LEU A 14 -7.28 -2.92 -8.43
C LEU A 14 -7.65 -2.84 -9.90
N LEU A 15 -8.77 -3.46 -10.26
CA LEU A 15 -9.23 -3.45 -11.65
C LEU A 15 -9.62 -2.05 -12.08
N GLU A 16 -10.39 -1.36 -11.25
CA GLU A 16 -10.89 -0.03 -11.56
C GLU A 16 -9.76 0.96 -11.74
N ARG A 17 -8.72 0.85 -10.93
CA ARG A 17 -7.60 1.79 -10.96
C ARG A 17 -6.45 1.28 -11.80
N GLN A 18 -6.62 0.13 -12.43
CA GLN A 18 -5.61 -0.44 -13.32
C GLN A 18 -4.29 -0.65 -12.59
N ILE A 19 -4.38 -1.21 -11.40
CA ILE A 19 -3.20 -1.53 -10.59
C ILE A 19 -2.95 -3.03 -10.72
N PRO A 20 -1.80 -3.45 -11.29
CA PRO A 20 -1.47 -4.87 -11.37
C PRO A 20 -1.39 -5.47 -9.96
N GLU A 21 -1.95 -6.66 -9.80
CA GLU A 21 -1.92 -7.33 -8.51
C GLU A 21 -0.49 -7.58 -8.05
N ALA A 22 0.44 -7.75 -8.99
CA ALA A 22 1.84 -7.95 -8.64
C ALA A 22 2.39 -6.76 -7.83
N PHE A 23 1.94 -5.55 -8.12
CA PHE A 23 2.38 -4.37 -7.36
C PHE A 23 1.92 -4.46 -5.91
N LEU A 24 0.71 -4.96 -5.70
CA LEU A 24 0.15 -5.13 -4.37
C LEU A 24 1.01 -6.10 -3.55
N TRP A 25 1.29 -7.26 -4.11
CA TRP A 25 2.07 -8.26 -3.38
C TRP A 25 3.50 -7.83 -3.15
N ARG A 26 4.07 -7.08 -4.10
CA ARG A 26 5.42 -6.52 -3.94
C ARG A 26 5.43 -5.56 -2.74
N THR A 27 4.40 -4.75 -2.61
CA THR A 27 4.31 -3.79 -1.51
C THR A 27 4.17 -4.49 -0.17
N ILE A 28 3.40 -5.56 -0.13
CA ILE A 28 3.21 -6.32 1.11
C ILE A 28 4.49 -7.02 1.53
N GLU A 29 5.21 -7.58 0.56
CA GLU A 29 6.39 -8.39 0.86
C GLU A 29 7.61 -7.54 1.19
N GLU A 30 7.74 -6.39 0.54
CA GLU A 30 8.91 -5.54 0.72
C GLU A 30 8.50 -4.07 0.80
N PRO A 31 7.74 -3.70 1.82
CA PRO A 31 7.30 -2.30 1.92
C PRO A 31 8.46 -1.36 2.21
N ASP A 32 8.35 -0.13 1.70
CA ASP A 32 9.30 0.91 2.07
C ASP A 32 8.93 1.50 3.42
N ALA A 33 7.65 1.45 3.77
CA ALA A 33 7.19 1.93 5.07
C ALA A 33 6.00 1.09 5.51
N GLN A 34 5.88 0.88 6.80
CA GLN A 34 4.80 0.11 7.39
C GLN A 34 4.51 0.67 8.76
N GLU A 35 3.26 0.95 9.04
CA GLU A 35 2.91 1.44 10.36
C GLU A 35 1.46 1.11 10.70
N SER A 36 1.18 1.02 12.00
CA SER A 36 -0.18 0.82 12.48
C SER A 36 -0.87 2.17 12.59
N GLY A 37 -2.04 2.28 12.00
CA GLY A 37 -2.79 3.51 12.04
C GLY A 37 -3.70 3.57 13.25
N SER A 38 -4.24 4.75 13.53
CA SER A 38 -5.19 4.94 14.61
C SER A 38 -6.51 4.23 14.35
N ASP A 39 -6.71 3.79 13.11
CA ASP A 39 -7.92 3.04 12.73
C ASP A 39 -7.81 1.56 13.07
N GLY A 40 -6.67 1.14 13.63
CA GLY A 40 -6.46 -0.27 13.95
C GLY A 40 -5.97 -1.11 12.79
N ASN A 41 -5.73 -0.48 11.65
CA ASN A 41 -5.25 -1.17 10.47
C ASN A 41 -3.74 -0.96 10.30
N VAL A 42 -3.14 -1.82 9.49
CA VAL A 42 -1.72 -1.68 9.16
C VAL A 42 -1.64 -1.08 7.76
N HIS A 43 -0.80 -0.09 7.61
CA HIS A 43 -0.64 0.67 6.36
C HIS A 43 0.73 0.37 5.78
N TYR A 44 0.76 -0.03 4.51
CA TYR A 44 1.99 -0.37 3.79
C TYR A 44 2.16 0.60 2.64
N ASP A 45 3.37 1.13 2.48
CA ASP A 45 3.69 2.06 1.39
C ASP A 45 4.90 1.54 0.64
N LYS A 46 4.88 1.68 -0.68
CA LYS A 46 6.03 1.34 -1.50
C LYS A 46 6.05 2.18 -2.76
N ARG A 47 7.23 2.70 -3.09
CA ARG A 47 7.41 3.39 -4.36
C ARG A 47 7.39 2.37 -5.48
N ILE A 48 6.64 2.68 -6.52
CA ILE A 48 6.53 1.82 -7.70
C ILE A 48 7.19 2.53 -8.86
N GLU A 49 8.35 2.05 -9.24
CA GLU A 49 9.12 2.70 -10.32
C GLU A 49 8.36 2.67 -11.63
N GLU A 50 7.59 1.62 -11.89
CA GLU A 50 6.81 1.51 -13.11
C GLU A 50 5.73 2.58 -13.20
N ARG A 51 5.48 3.29 -12.10
CA ARG A 51 4.50 4.37 -12.06
C ARG A 51 5.16 5.67 -11.62
N ASP A 52 6.35 5.93 -12.15
CA ASP A 52 7.07 7.19 -11.93
C ASP A 52 7.36 7.46 -10.46
N GLY A 53 7.55 6.42 -9.68
CA GLY A 53 7.88 6.57 -8.27
C GLY A 53 6.72 6.95 -7.39
N ARG A 54 5.49 6.81 -7.88
CA ARG A 54 4.32 7.01 -7.04
C ARG A 54 4.30 5.96 -5.95
N VAL A 55 3.76 6.34 -4.81
CA VAL A 55 3.72 5.44 -3.65
C VAL A 55 2.39 4.68 -3.65
N LEU A 56 2.47 3.37 -3.72
CA LEU A 56 1.30 2.52 -3.58
C LEU A 56 1.04 2.33 -2.10
N HIS A 57 -0.19 2.63 -1.70
CA HIS A 57 -0.60 2.56 -0.29
C HIS A 57 -1.63 1.44 -0.15
N ILE A 58 -1.38 0.53 0.78
CA ILE A 58 -2.25 -0.61 1.01
C ILE A 58 -2.64 -0.61 2.49
N VAL A 59 -3.95 -0.73 2.74
CA VAL A 59 -4.47 -0.79 4.10
C VAL A 59 -4.94 -2.21 4.36
N VAL A 60 -4.46 -2.79 5.46
CA VAL A 60 -4.75 -4.17 5.82
C VAL A 60 -5.39 -4.19 7.20
N ASN A 61 -6.46 -4.96 7.33
CA ASN A 61 -7.09 -5.20 8.63
C ASN A 61 -6.46 -6.45 9.24
N PRO A 62 -5.65 -6.31 10.29
CA PRO A 62 -4.97 -7.46 10.89
C PRO A 62 -5.85 -8.23 11.87
N ASN A 63 -7.05 -7.72 12.16
CA ASN A 63 -7.91 -8.31 13.19
C ASN A 63 -8.76 -9.46 12.67
N SER A 64 -8.74 -9.73 11.38
CA SER A 64 -9.41 -10.89 10.84
C SER A 64 -8.38 -11.98 10.54
N ASP A 65 -8.84 -13.22 10.42
CA ASP A 65 -7.96 -14.35 10.15
C ASP A 65 -8.56 -15.14 8.99
N PRO A 66 -7.95 -15.03 7.79
CA PRO A 66 -6.72 -14.31 7.48
C PRO A 66 -6.93 -12.80 7.49
N SER A 67 -5.83 -12.06 7.60
CA SER A 67 -5.90 -10.61 7.49
C SER A 67 -6.46 -10.21 6.13
N ARG A 68 -7.15 -9.08 6.08
CA ARG A 68 -7.83 -8.67 4.86
C ARG A 68 -7.30 -7.35 4.34
N ILE A 69 -7.16 -7.28 3.03
CA ILE A 69 -6.81 -6.04 2.37
C ILE A 69 -8.08 -5.20 2.25
N VAL A 70 -8.05 -4.03 2.87
CA VAL A 70 -9.21 -3.15 2.92
C VAL A 70 -9.29 -2.27 1.69
N THR A 71 -8.17 -1.64 1.33
CA THR A 71 -8.15 -0.77 0.16
C THR A 71 -6.73 -0.61 -0.36
N VAL A 72 -6.62 -0.15 -1.60
CA VAL A 72 -5.35 0.02 -2.30
C VAL A 72 -5.46 1.28 -3.15
N PHE A 73 -4.46 2.15 -3.09
CA PHE A 73 -4.46 3.33 -3.95
C PHE A 73 -3.06 3.92 -4.03
N PHE A 74 -2.84 4.72 -5.07
CA PHE A 74 -1.59 5.48 -5.18
C PHE A 74 -1.78 6.78 -4.44
N ASP A 75 -0.87 7.06 -3.50
CA ASP A 75 -0.94 8.27 -2.69
C ASP A 75 0.11 9.24 -3.17
N ARG A 76 -0.32 10.31 -3.82
CA ARG A 76 0.60 11.29 -4.36
C ARG A 76 1.32 12.07 -3.29
N ARG A 77 0.70 12.22 -2.14
CA ARG A 77 1.24 13.08 -1.09
C ARG A 77 2.46 12.49 -0.42
N VAL A 78 2.56 11.16 -0.39
CA VAL A 78 3.66 10.51 0.32
C VAL A 78 4.83 10.15 -0.59
N ARG A 79 4.73 10.44 -1.90
CA ARG A 79 5.82 10.09 -2.81
C ARG A 79 7.12 10.80 -2.45
N HIS A 80 7.03 11.94 -1.76
CA HIS A 80 8.20 12.70 -1.35
C HIS A 80 8.80 12.23 -0.04
N ARG A 81 8.15 11.32 0.65
CA ARG A 81 8.63 10.84 1.94
C ARG A 81 9.96 10.13 1.83
N PHE A 82 10.19 9.50 0.73
CA PHE A 82 11.37 8.66 0.57
C PHE A 82 12.46 9.35 -0.20
N GLY A 83 12.33 10.57 -0.44
CA GLY A 83 13.30 11.30 -1.14
C GLY A 83 14.26 11.98 -0.22
N ARG A 84 14.39 12.31 0.19
CA ARG A 84 14.93 13.14 0.65
C ARG A 84 14.68 13.93 1.35
N THR A 85 14.72 13.95 1.61
CA THR A 85 14.46 14.54 2.12
C THR A 85 14.22 15.59 2.02
N ASP A 86 13.85 15.77 1.65
CA ASP A 86 13.53 16.70 1.51
C ASP A 86 13.26 17.39 1.89
N ALA A 87 13.52 17.23 2.06
CA ALA A 87 13.14 17.86 2.32
C ALA A 87 12.92 18.75 2.30
N THR A 88 13.12 18.86 2.21
CA THR A 88 12.83 19.58 2.25
C THR A 88 12.32 20.24 1.92
N GLN A 89 12.03 20.14 1.62
CA GLN A 89 11.46 20.55 1.43
C GLN A 89 10.83 20.68 1.62
N GLY A 90 10.89 20.64 1.58
CA GLY A 90 10.34 20.70 1.78
C GLY A 90 10.02 20.79 1.66
#